data_ca363c3c9a1b38a800f3bababe7b9863
#
_entry.id   ca363c3c9a1b38a800f3bababe7b9863
#
_cell.length_a   1.000
_cell.length_b   1.000
_cell.length_c   1.000
_cell.angle_alpha   90.00
_cell.angle_beta   90.00
_cell.angle_gamma   90.00
#
_symmetry.space_group_name_H-M   'P 1'
#
loop_
_entity.id
_entity.type
_entity.pdbx_description
1 polymer ?
#
loop_
_entity_poly.entity_id
_entity_poly.type
_entity_poly.pdbx_seq_one_letter_code
_entity_poly.pdbx_strand_id
1 'polypeptide(L)'
;MSKAQARKCTDRWPSAYGLAIALLVAAQVAVFVLSWLVNAVWPELRLRPLLSEEGTRWLFGHFVDNMLSPLLVWLLLCSCALSALDASGLPRALRRVRQWSSMTYRERLALRSVLGECLAAVAVMLLLTVPSHAVLLNVSGGLFPSSFSASLVPACCLLALVAALTYAVVGGEAKALATICQVLAGGRRFYWLLPLYVLLRQLWCMVSYVMG
;
A
#
# COMPACT_ATOMS: atom_id res chain seq x y z
N MET A 1 -18.72 6.68 -27.82
CA MET A 1 -18.14 5.38 -27.41
C MET A 1 -19.24 4.50 -26.85
N SER A 2 -19.49 3.35 -27.49
CA SER A 2 -20.62 2.47 -27.19
C SER A 2 -20.50 1.82 -25.81
N LYS A 3 -21.62 1.70 -25.08
CA LYS A 3 -21.71 1.00 -23.77
C LYS A 3 -21.15 -0.44 -23.81
N ALA A 4 -21.09 -1.05 -24.98
CA ALA A 4 -20.50 -2.38 -25.22
C ALA A 4 -18.96 -2.39 -25.11
N GLN A 5 -18.28 -1.32 -25.49
CA GLN A 5 -16.81 -1.19 -25.36
C GLN A 5 -16.39 -0.95 -23.90
N ALA A 6 -17.19 -0.22 -23.12
CA ALA A 6 -16.96 -0.01 -21.70
C ALA A 6 -17.11 -1.33 -20.91
N ARG A 7 -18.10 -2.18 -21.24
CA ARG A 7 -18.26 -3.51 -20.64
C ARG A 7 -17.07 -4.45 -20.93
N LYS A 8 -16.57 -4.48 -22.18
CA LYS A 8 -15.42 -5.33 -22.53
C LYS A 8 -14.12 -4.95 -21.79
N CYS A 9 -13.97 -3.67 -21.42
CA CYS A 9 -12.79 -3.23 -20.66
C CYS A 9 -12.87 -3.64 -19.18
N THR A 10 -14.10 -3.68 -18.61
CA THR A 10 -14.33 -4.06 -17.21
C THR A 10 -14.18 -5.57 -16.97
N ASP A 11 -14.46 -6.40 -18.00
CA ASP A 11 -14.38 -7.87 -17.91
C ASP A 11 -12.94 -8.41 -18.06
N ARG A 12 -12.00 -7.63 -18.59
CA ARG A 12 -10.60 -8.06 -18.76
C ARG A 12 -9.77 -7.99 -17.47
N TRP A 13 -10.07 -7.06 -16.58
CA TRP A 13 -9.33 -6.88 -15.34
C TRP A 13 -9.46 -8.06 -14.37
N PRO A 14 -10.68 -8.56 -14.07
CA PRO A 14 -10.81 -9.72 -13.18
C PRO A 14 -10.20 -10.99 -13.78
N SER A 15 -10.21 -11.16 -15.11
CA SER A 15 -9.58 -12.32 -15.76
C SER A 15 -8.05 -12.24 -15.73
N ALA A 16 -7.45 -11.08 -15.97
CA ALA A 16 -5.99 -10.89 -15.89
C ALA A 16 -5.47 -11.05 -14.46
N TYR A 17 -6.19 -10.52 -13.48
CA TYR A 17 -5.87 -10.67 -12.07
C TYR A 17 -5.97 -12.14 -11.61
N GLY A 18 -7.06 -12.83 -11.99
CA GLY A 18 -7.21 -14.26 -11.72
C GLY A 18 -6.10 -15.10 -12.35
N LEU A 19 -5.70 -14.78 -13.58
CA LEU A 19 -4.57 -15.43 -14.24
C LEU A 19 -3.26 -15.19 -13.49
N ALA A 20 -3.00 -13.97 -13.05
CA ALA A 20 -1.79 -13.63 -12.29
C ALA A 20 -1.72 -14.42 -10.96
N ILE A 21 -2.84 -14.50 -10.22
CA ILE A 21 -2.91 -15.33 -9.00
C ILE A 21 -2.66 -16.81 -9.33
N ALA A 22 -3.32 -17.33 -10.36
CA ALA A 22 -3.16 -18.74 -10.75
C ALA A 22 -1.72 -19.06 -11.14
N LEU A 23 -1.05 -18.16 -11.88
CA LEU A 23 0.37 -18.30 -12.23
C LEU A 23 1.28 -18.26 -11.02
N LEU A 24 1.02 -17.37 -10.04
CA LEU A 24 1.81 -17.30 -8.81
C LEU A 24 1.64 -18.56 -7.97
N VAL A 25 0.43 -19.07 -7.83
CA VAL A 25 0.17 -20.34 -7.12
C VAL A 25 0.85 -21.51 -7.84
N ALA A 26 0.71 -21.58 -9.17
CA ALA A 26 1.39 -22.61 -9.96
C ALA A 26 2.92 -22.55 -9.83
N ALA A 27 3.50 -21.32 -9.81
CA ALA A 27 4.91 -21.11 -9.57
C ALA A 27 5.36 -21.59 -8.17
N GLN A 28 4.56 -21.34 -7.14
CA GLN A 28 4.85 -21.83 -5.78
C GLN A 28 4.84 -23.35 -5.72
N VAL A 29 3.83 -23.99 -6.34
CA VAL A 29 3.77 -25.45 -6.43
C VAL A 29 4.96 -26.00 -7.22
N ALA A 30 5.33 -25.34 -8.33
CA ALA A 30 6.49 -25.72 -9.12
C ALA A 30 7.79 -25.64 -8.30
N VAL A 31 8.03 -24.55 -7.59
CA VAL A 31 9.21 -24.40 -6.71
C VAL A 31 9.23 -25.47 -5.63
N PHE A 32 8.07 -25.79 -5.04
CA PHE A 32 7.95 -26.80 -4.00
C PHE A 32 8.34 -28.20 -4.52
N VAL A 33 7.82 -28.60 -5.70
CA VAL A 33 8.10 -29.90 -6.29
C VAL A 33 9.51 -29.95 -6.91
N LEU A 34 9.91 -28.90 -7.64
CA LEU A 34 11.20 -28.86 -8.32
C LEU A 34 12.36 -28.82 -7.32
N SER A 35 12.23 -28.16 -6.19
CA SER A 35 13.29 -28.15 -5.15
C SER A 35 13.62 -29.57 -4.67
N TRP A 36 12.60 -30.40 -4.51
CA TRP A 36 12.77 -31.81 -4.12
C TRP A 36 13.36 -32.65 -5.27
N LEU A 37 12.82 -32.49 -6.48
CA LEU A 37 13.26 -33.24 -7.64
C LEU A 37 14.72 -32.95 -7.99
N VAL A 38 15.11 -31.69 -8.00
CA VAL A 38 16.50 -31.29 -8.29
C VAL A 38 17.45 -31.83 -7.23
N ASN A 39 17.09 -31.73 -5.94
CA ASN A 39 17.90 -32.29 -4.86
C ASN A 39 18.04 -33.85 -4.95
N ALA A 40 17.01 -34.54 -5.46
CA ALA A 40 17.05 -35.99 -5.67
C ALA A 40 17.97 -36.39 -6.83
N VAL A 41 18.02 -35.58 -7.91
CA VAL A 41 18.82 -35.87 -9.12
C VAL A 41 20.26 -35.39 -8.99
N TRP A 42 20.45 -34.20 -8.37
CA TRP A 42 21.76 -33.57 -8.19
C TRP A 42 22.01 -33.19 -6.74
N PRO A 43 22.34 -34.12 -5.84
CA PRO A 43 22.57 -33.82 -4.43
C PRO A 43 23.78 -32.92 -4.19
N GLU A 44 24.68 -32.79 -5.17
CA GLU A 44 25.88 -31.96 -5.10
C GLU A 44 25.54 -30.43 -5.07
N LEU A 45 24.37 -30.03 -5.55
CA LEU A 45 23.95 -28.62 -5.60
C LEU A 45 23.59 -28.04 -4.22
N ARG A 46 23.57 -28.86 -3.16
CA ARG A 46 23.27 -28.46 -1.77
C ARG A 46 21.99 -27.60 -1.63
N LEU A 47 21.02 -27.81 -2.51
CA LEU A 47 19.73 -27.13 -2.41
C LEU A 47 18.94 -27.67 -1.21
N ARG A 48 18.20 -26.80 -0.55
CA ARG A 48 17.33 -27.20 0.56
C ARG A 48 15.95 -27.58 0.02
N PRO A 49 15.55 -28.86 0.02
CA PRO A 49 14.26 -29.25 -0.50
C PRO A 49 13.13 -28.79 0.42
N LEU A 50 12.15 -28.08 -0.14
CA LEU A 50 10.97 -27.65 0.62
C LEU A 50 10.06 -28.82 1.01
N LEU A 51 10.08 -29.93 0.26
CA LEU A 51 9.32 -31.15 0.54
C LEU A 51 10.04 -32.07 1.55
N SER A 52 11.00 -31.58 2.31
CA SER A 52 11.58 -32.26 3.47
C SER A 52 10.82 -31.91 4.75
N GLU A 53 11.06 -32.69 5.82
CA GLU A 53 10.51 -32.36 7.14
C GLU A 53 10.94 -30.95 7.61
N GLU A 54 12.21 -30.62 7.41
CA GLU A 54 12.77 -29.31 7.73
C GLU A 54 12.18 -28.20 6.87
N GLY A 55 12.05 -28.39 5.56
CA GLY A 55 11.47 -27.42 4.62
C GLY A 55 9.99 -27.16 4.88
N THR A 56 9.21 -28.18 5.16
CA THR A 56 7.81 -28.04 5.54
C THR A 56 7.64 -27.33 6.87
N ARG A 57 8.44 -27.66 7.88
CA ARG A 57 8.45 -26.97 9.17
C ARG A 57 8.80 -25.49 9.00
N TRP A 58 9.80 -25.17 8.17
CA TRP A 58 10.17 -23.80 7.87
C TRP A 58 9.02 -23.04 7.16
N LEU A 59 8.42 -23.64 6.14
CA LEU A 59 7.34 -23.00 5.36
C LEU A 59 6.15 -22.57 6.23
N PHE A 60 5.71 -23.46 7.13
CA PHE A 60 4.58 -23.16 8.02
C PHE A 60 4.99 -22.33 9.24
N GLY A 61 6.16 -22.58 9.82
CA GLY A 61 6.64 -21.88 11.01
C GLY A 61 7.01 -20.43 10.75
N HIS A 62 7.60 -20.13 9.59
CA HIS A 62 8.04 -18.78 9.24
C HIS A 62 7.10 -18.05 8.29
N PHE A 63 5.87 -18.57 8.07
CA PHE A 63 4.93 -17.94 7.14
C PHE A 63 4.63 -16.49 7.50
N VAL A 64 4.38 -16.21 8.77
CA VAL A 64 4.09 -14.85 9.26
C VAL A 64 5.34 -13.96 9.17
N ASP A 65 6.48 -14.47 9.60
CA ASP A 65 7.75 -13.74 9.55
C ASP A 65 8.16 -13.37 8.13
N ASN A 66 7.91 -14.28 7.18
CA ASN A 66 8.13 -14.04 5.76
C ASN A 66 7.24 -12.91 5.21
N MET A 67 6.05 -12.70 5.79
CA MET A 67 5.13 -11.62 5.40
C MET A 67 5.47 -10.29 6.06
N LEU A 68 6.10 -10.30 7.24
CA LEU A 68 6.49 -9.11 7.98
C LEU A 68 7.58 -8.35 7.22
N SER A 69 7.15 -7.37 6.42
CA SER A 69 8.07 -6.46 5.73
C SER A 69 7.53 -5.04 5.75
N PRO A 70 8.40 -4.02 5.70
CA PRO A 70 7.96 -2.63 5.60
C PRO A 70 7.00 -2.39 4.43
N LEU A 71 7.15 -3.14 3.34
CA LEU A 71 6.29 -3.05 2.16
C LEU A 71 4.83 -3.40 2.45
N LEU A 72 4.56 -4.39 3.33
CA LEU A 72 3.18 -4.73 3.72
C LEU A 72 2.52 -3.56 4.45
N VAL A 73 3.22 -2.98 5.40
CA VAL A 73 2.72 -1.82 6.17
C VAL A 73 2.46 -0.65 5.25
N TRP A 74 3.40 -0.34 4.33
CA TRP A 74 3.23 0.73 3.35
C TRP A 74 2.04 0.47 2.42
N LEU A 75 1.87 -0.75 1.95
CA LEU A 75 0.76 -1.12 1.07
C LEU A 75 -0.59 -0.98 1.79
N LEU A 76 -0.67 -1.39 3.05
CA LEU A 76 -1.86 -1.20 3.88
C LEU A 76 -2.17 0.29 4.09
N LEU A 77 -1.19 1.07 4.53
CA LEU A 77 -1.35 2.51 4.78
C LEU A 77 -1.72 3.25 3.49
N CYS A 78 -1.03 2.99 2.38
CA CYS A 78 -1.34 3.59 1.09
C CYS A 78 -2.75 3.19 0.60
N SER A 79 -3.14 1.93 0.76
CA SER A 79 -4.47 1.49 0.35
C SER A 79 -5.57 2.18 1.16
N CYS A 80 -5.40 2.32 2.46
CA CYS A 80 -6.33 3.06 3.32
C CYS A 80 -6.40 4.55 2.94
N ALA A 81 -5.25 5.20 2.79
CA ALA A 81 -5.17 6.62 2.46
C ALA A 81 -5.79 6.94 1.09
N LEU A 82 -5.45 6.16 0.05
CA LEU A 82 -6.00 6.33 -1.29
C LEU A 82 -7.51 6.06 -1.34
N SER A 83 -7.97 5.05 -0.60
CA SER A 83 -9.41 4.75 -0.51
C SER A 83 -10.18 5.87 0.18
N ALA A 84 -9.62 6.43 1.26
CA ALA A 84 -10.20 7.56 1.96
C ALA A 84 -10.25 8.82 1.07
N LEU A 85 -9.18 9.11 0.32
CA LEU A 85 -9.14 10.21 -0.64
C LEU A 85 -10.23 10.05 -1.73
N ASP A 86 -10.37 8.87 -2.30
CA ASP A 86 -11.40 8.62 -3.31
C ASP A 86 -12.82 8.75 -2.75
N ALA A 87 -13.07 8.22 -1.54
CA ALA A 87 -14.36 8.29 -0.87
C ALA A 87 -14.75 9.71 -0.48
N SER A 88 -13.78 10.54 -0.03
CA SER A 88 -14.01 11.92 0.35
C SER A 88 -14.37 12.84 -0.82
N GLY A 89 -14.00 12.45 -2.06
CA GLY A 89 -14.18 13.31 -3.23
C GLY A 89 -13.14 14.44 -3.37
N LEU A 90 -12.18 14.53 -2.46
CA LEU A 90 -11.09 15.53 -2.48
C LEU A 90 -10.37 15.59 -3.84
N PRO A 91 -9.97 14.46 -4.50
CA PRO A 91 -9.30 14.52 -5.78
C PRO A 91 -10.14 15.15 -6.90
N ARG A 92 -11.46 14.98 -6.83
CA ARG A 92 -12.40 15.61 -7.78
C ARG A 92 -12.51 17.12 -7.55
N ALA A 93 -12.56 17.55 -6.29
CA ALA A 93 -12.54 18.94 -5.92
C ALA A 93 -11.23 19.63 -6.33
N LEU A 94 -10.09 18.98 -6.11
CA LEU A 94 -8.77 19.50 -6.47
C LEU A 94 -8.64 19.73 -7.99
N ARG A 95 -9.20 18.85 -8.82
CA ARG A 95 -9.26 19.05 -10.28
C ARG A 95 -10.14 20.24 -10.67
N ARG A 96 -11.17 20.57 -9.86
CA ARG A 96 -12.07 21.71 -10.09
C ARG A 96 -11.54 23.04 -9.53
N VAL A 97 -10.44 23.07 -8.80
CA VAL A 97 -9.83 24.30 -8.26
C VAL A 97 -9.59 25.34 -9.36
N ARG A 98 -9.31 24.92 -10.59
CA ARG A 98 -9.18 25.84 -11.74
C ARG A 98 -10.47 26.65 -12.03
N GLN A 99 -11.62 26.13 -11.60
CA GLN A 99 -12.94 26.79 -11.73
C GLN A 99 -13.45 27.23 -10.34
N TRP A 100 -12.60 27.99 -9.62
CA TRP A 100 -12.86 28.40 -8.22
C TRP A 100 -14.20 29.10 -8.02
N SER A 101 -14.68 29.86 -9.02
CA SER A 101 -15.96 30.58 -8.98
C SER A 101 -17.19 29.66 -8.93
N SER A 102 -17.08 28.44 -9.45
CA SER A 102 -18.21 27.46 -9.49
C SER A 102 -18.33 26.62 -8.23
N MET A 103 -17.40 26.76 -7.27
CA MET A 103 -17.38 25.95 -6.04
C MET A 103 -18.26 26.57 -4.95
N THR A 104 -18.94 25.70 -4.18
CA THR A 104 -19.72 26.08 -3.02
C THR A 104 -18.82 26.69 -1.93
N TYR A 105 -19.34 27.58 -1.10
CA TYR A 105 -18.61 28.18 0.01
C TYR A 105 -17.97 27.12 0.94
N ARG A 106 -18.73 26.06 1.24
CA ARG A 106 -18.24 24.93 2.08
C ARG A 106 -17.09 24.18 1.44
N GLU A 107 -17.15 23.90 0.13
CA GLU A 107 -16.04 23.25 -0.58
C GLU A 107 -14.77 24.11 -0.55
N ARG A 108 -14.92 25.43 -0.72
CA ARG A 108 -13.78 26.36 -0.63
C ARG A 108 -13.20 26.42 0.78
N LEU A 109 -14.04 26.40 1.82
CA LEU A 109 -13.60 26.37 3.20
C LEU A 109 -12.86 25.06 3.50
N ALA A 110 -13.41 23.90 3.08
CA ALA A 110 -12.79 22.61 3.23
C ALA A 110 -11.42 22.52 2.54
N LEU A 111 -11.30 23.05 1.33
CA LEU A 111 -10.00 23.09 0.63
C LEU A 111 -8.98 24.00 1.32
N ARG A 112 -9.43 25.13 1.91
CA ARG A 112 -8.53 25.98 2.67
C ARG A 112 -8.04 25.32 3.95
N SER A 113 -8.90 24.58 4.67
CA SER A 113 -8.48 23.83 5.86
C SER A 113 -7.50 22.71 5.50
N VAL A 114 -7.76 21.94 4.42
CA VAL A 114 -6.81 20.92 3.93
C VAL A 114 -5.47 21.56 3.54
N LEU A 115 -5.48 22.70 2.88
CA LEU A 115 -4.23 23.42 2.56
C LEU A 115 -3.48 23.85 3.84
N GLY A 116 -4.20 24.34 4.84
CA GLY A 116 -3.63 24.67 6.16
C GLY A 116 -2.99 23.46 6.84
N GLU A 117 -3.65 22.30 6.81
CA GLU A 117 -3.10 21.04 7.33
C GLU A 117 -1.83 20.62 6.59
N CYS A 118 -1.82 20.70 5.26
CA CYS A 118 -0.64 20.40 4.47
C CYS A 118 0.52 21.34 4.79
N LEU A 119 0.27 22.65 4.91
CA LEU A 119 1.28 23.62 5.29
C LEU A 119 1.82 23.38 6.70
N ALA A 120 0.93 23.09 7.66
CA ALA A 120 1.31 22.73 9.02
C ALA A 120 2.17 21.47 9.07
N ALA A 121 1.80 20.43 8.32
CA ALA A 121 2.58 19.18 8.23
C ALA A 121 3.97 19.42 7.63
N VAL A 122 4.07 20.21 6.56
CA VAL A 122 5.36 20.60 5.96
C VAL A 122 6.19 21.39 6.97
N ALA A 123 5.60 22.36 7.69
CA ALA A 123 6.29 23.13 8.71
C ALA A 123 6.83 22.24 9.84
N VAL A 124 6.03 21.29 10.33
CA VAL A 124 6.47 20.31 11.34
C VAL A 124 7.61 19.45 10.82
N MET A 125 7.51 18.93 9.58
CA MET A 125 8.57 18.12 8.98
C MET A 125 9.87 18.92 8.80
N LEU A 126 9.79 20.18 8.39
CA LEU A 126 10.96 21.08 8.30
C LEU A 126 11.57 21.33 9.68
N LEU A 127 10.75 21.56 10.68
CA LEU A 127 11.20 21.80 12.05
C LEU A 127 11.91 20.58 12.65
N LEU A 128 11.51 19.37 12.25
CA LEU A 128 12.11 18.13 12.69
C LEU A 128 13.38 17.74 11.90
N THR A 129 13.64 18.38 10.74
CA THR A 129 14.77 18.02 9.85
C THR A 129 15.84 19.11 9.74
N VAL A 130 15.48 20.40 9.89
CA VAL A 130 16.41 21.51 9.63
C VAL A 130 17.29 21.90 10.83
N PRO A 131 16.84 21.82 12.11
CA PRO A 131 17.70 22.22 13.25
C PRO A 131 18.97 21.37 13.35
N SER A 132 20.05 21.95 13.91
CA SER A 132 21.34 21.28 14.12
C SER A 132 21.28 20.02 15.02
N HIS A 133 20.20 19.88 15.79
CA HIS A 133 19.90 18.69 16.60
C HIS A 133 18.60 18.02 16.13
N ALA A 134 18.43 17.90 14.81
CA ALA A 134 17.22 17.34 14.23
C ALA A 134 17.04 15.86 14.59
N VAL A 135 15.89 15.54 15.18
CA VAL A 135 15.55 14.21 15.71
C VAL A 135 15.45 13.15 14.61
N LEU A 136 15.11 13.56 13.38
CA LEU A 136 14.89 12.65 12.26
C LEU A 136 16.13 12.40 11.39
N LEU A 137 17.22 13.13 11.61
CA LEU A 137 18.49 12.90 10.91
C LEU A 137 19.26 11.73 11.50
N ASN A 138 20.10 11.12 10.66
CA ASN A 138 21.02 10.09 11.13
C ASN A 138 22.14 10.72 11.98
N VAL A 139 22.82 9.91 12.79
CA VAL A 139 23.96 10.32 13.63
C VAL A 139 25.07 11.01 12.81
N SER A 140 25.19 10.68 11.52
CA SER A 140 26.11 11.30 10.55
C SER A 140 25.58 12.58 9.89
N GLY A 141 24.37 13.05 10.24
CA GLY A 141 23.73 14.24 9.61
C GLY A 141 23.13 13.97 8.22
N GLY A 142 23.12 12.73 7.75
CA GLY A 142 22.58 12.35 6.44
C GLY A 142 21.06 12.18 6.46
N LEU A 143 20.39 12.56 5.33
CA LEU A 143 18.95 12.37 5.10
C LEU A 143 18.59 10.91 4.73
N PHE A 144 19.55 10.15 4.20
CA PHE A 144 19.37 8.76 3.76
C PHE A 144 20.62 7.91 4.12
N PRO A 145 20.45 6.71 4.72
CA PRO A 145 19.24 6.17 5.37
C PRO A 145 19.04 6.80 6.76
N SER A 146 17.82 7.26 7.04
CA SER A 146 17.50 7.92 8.32
C SER A 146 16.07 7.59 8.76
N SER A 147 15.73 7.93 9.99
CA SER A 147 14.35 7.84 10.51
C SER A 147 13.39 8.69 9.68
N PHE A 148 13.88 9.79 9.09
CA PHE A 148 13.11 10.63 8.16
C PHE A 148 12.64 9.83 6.94
N SER A 149 13.56 9.12 6.26
CA SER A 149 13.21 8.35 5.06
C SER A 149 12.21 7.21 5.35
N ALA A 150 12.32 6.56 6.51
CA ALA A 150 11.40 5.52 6.93
C ALA A 150 10.01 6.05 7.30
N SER A 151 9.94 7.25 7.89
CA SER A 151 8.68 7.89 8.31
C SER A 151 7.94 8.61 7.19
N LEU A 152 8.58 8.89 6.06
CA LEU A 152 8.01 9.70 4.98
C LEU A 152 6.72 9.10 4.43
N VAL A 153 6.71 7.81 4.10
CA VAL A 153 5.53 7.12 3.56
C VAL A 153 4.39 7.07 4.57
N PRO A 154 4.58 6.62 5.84
CA PRO A 154 3.54 6.67 6.86
C PRO A 154 3.01 8.08 7.13
N ALA A 155 3.88 9.08 7.19
CA ALA A 155 3.48 10.47 7.41
C ALA A 155 2.62 11.02 6.26
N CYS A 156 3.01 10.78 5.01
CA CYS A 156 2.21 11.16 3.84
C CYS A 156 0.85 10.45 3.81
N CYS A 157 0.79 9.17 4.17
CA CYS A 157 -0.46 8.41 4.24
C CYS A 157 -1.38 8.94 5.35
N LEU A 158 -0.82 9.26 6.51
CA LEU A 158 -1.57 9.85 7.62
C LEU A 158 -2.12 11.22 7.24
N LEU A 159 -1.29 12.08 6.66
CA LEU A 159 -1.72 13.40 6.18
C LEU A 159 -2.85 13.28 5.14
N ALA A 160 -2.72 12.37 4.18
CA ALA A 160 -3.74 12.13 3.18
C ALA A 160 -5.06 11.64 3.80
N LEU A 161 -4.99 10.79 4.83
CA LEU A 161 -6.16 10.33 5.57
C LEU A 161 -6.85 11.49 6.31
N VAL A 162 -6.08 12.30 7.04
CA VAL A 162 -6.59 13.47 7.78
C VAL A 162 -7.22 14.47 6.80
N ALA A 163 -6.53 14.81 5.73
CA ALA A 163 -7.02 15.70 4.69
C ALA A 163 -8.33 15.20 4.03
N ALA A 164 -8.45 13.89 3.80
CA ALA A 164 -9.67 13.27 3.29
C ALA A 164 -10.82 13.41 4.29
N LEU A 165 -10.57 13.16 5.57
CA LEU A 165 -11.58 13.29 6.63
C LEU A 165 -12.02 14.74 6.83
N THR A 166 -11.08 15.67 6.92
CA THR A 166 -11.38 17.10 7.05
C THR A 166 -12.19 17.60 5.87
N TYR A 167 -11.80 17.27 4.65
CA TYR A 167 -12.56 17.63 3.46
C TYR A 167 -13.98 17.06 3.48
N ALA A 168 -14.14 15.80 3.84
CA ALA A 168 -15.44 15.14 3.88
C ALA A 168 -16.36 15.71 4.97
N VAL A 169 -15.82 16.08 6.13
CA VAL A 169 -16.58 16.63 7.25
C VAL A 169 -16.96 18.11 7.01
N VAL A 170 -16.00 18.93 6.58
CA VAL A 170 -16.21 20.39 6.39
C VAL A 170 -16.98 20.67 5.10
N GLY A 171 -16.69 19.93 4.03
CA GLY A 171 -17.32 20.10 2.72
C GLY A 171 -18.65 19.35 2.57
N GLY A 172 -18.93 18.37 3.42
CA GLY A 172 -20.12 17.51 3.35
C GLY A 172 -21.36 18.12 4.01
N GLU A 173 -22.55 17.70 3.56
CA GLU A 173 -23.84 18.02 4.18
C GLU A 173 -24.30 16.97 5.19
N ALA A 174 -23.64 15.80 5.20
CA ALA A 174 -24.01 14.66 6.05
C ALA A 174 -23.51 14.81 7.50
N LYS A 175 -24.09 14.02 8.41
CA LYS A 175 -23.63 13.94 9.78
C LYS A 175 -22.16 13.48 9.82
N ALA A 176 -21.29 14.21 10.50
CA ALA A 176 -19.84 13.99 10.54
C ALA A 176 -19.46 12.52 10.81
N LEU A 177 -20.12 11.85 11.75
CA LEU A 177 -19.85 10.47 12.11
C LEU A 177 -20.12 9.49 10.94
N ALA A 178 -21.25 9.65 10.25
CA ALA A 178 -21.59 8.79 9.10
C ALA A 178 -20.58 8.98 7.95
N THR A 179 -20.15 10.21 7.71
CA THR A 179 -19.15 10.55 6.70
C THR A 179 -17.79 9.93 7.04
N ILE A 180 -17.36 10.05 8.30
CA ILE A 180 -16.11 9.44 8.78
C ILE A 180 -16.15 7.92 8.59
N CYS A 181 -17.22 7.26 9.01
CA CYS A 181 -17.39 5.81 8.82
C CYS A 181 -17.35 5.42 7.33
N GLN A 182 -17.99 6.20 6.45
CA GLN A 182 -18.00 5.94 5.01
C GLN A 182 -16.62 6.09 4.39
N VAL A 183 -15.86 7.12 4.78
CA VAL A 183 -14.49 7.37 4.29
C VAL A 183 -13.56 6.28 4.76
N LEU A 184 -13.64 5.86 6.02
CA LEU A 184 -12.81 4.78 6.58
C LEU A 184 -13.19 3.40 6.02
N ALA A 185 -14.49 3.15 5.78
CA ALA A 185 -14.96 1.91 5.16
C ALA A 185 -14.61 1.80 3.66
N GLY A 186 -14.17 2.89 3.04
CA GLY A 186 -13.83 2.95 1.60
C GLY A 186 -12.64 2.08 1.19
N GLY A 187 -11.93 1.44 2.12
CA GLY A 187 -10.73 0.64 1.90
C GLY A 187 -10.83 -0.53 0.89
N ARG A 188 -12.02 -0.77 0.34
CA ARG A 188 -12.28 -1.87 -0.59
C ARG A 188 -11.56 -1.77 -1.94
N ARG A 189 -11.13 -0.60 -2.37
CA ARG A 189 -10.66 -0.39 -3.75
C ARG A 189 -9.31 -1.04 -4.05
N PHE A 190 -8.40 -1.08 -3.08
CA PHE A 190 -7.05 -1.63 -3.23
C PHE A 190 -6.86 -2.99 -2.54
N TYR A 191 -7.94 -3.54 -2.00
CA TYR A 191 -7.93 -4.81 -1.29
C TYR A 191 -7.37 -5.98 -2.13
N TRP A 192 -7.57 -5.94 -3.43
CA TRP A 192 -7.08 -6.94 -4.38
C TRP A 192 -5.54 -7.03 -4.47
N LEU A 193 -4.82 -5.98 -4.03
CA LEU A 193 -3.34 -5.98 -3.99
C LEU A 193 -2.78 -6.85 -2.87
N LEU A 194 -3.52 -7.04 -1.77
CA LEU A 194 -3.04 -7.82 -0.62
C LEU A 194 -2.78 -9.28 -0.97
N PRO A 195 -3.71 -10.04 -1.60
CA PRO A 195 -3.43 -11.42 -2.00
C PRO A 195 -2.25 -11.53 -2.97
N LEU A 196 -2.14 -10.60 -3.90
CA LEU A 196 -1.02 -10.57 -4.86
C LEU A 196 0.31 -10.36 -4.14
N TYR A 197 0.37 -9.44 -3.17
CA TYR A 197 1.55 -9.22 -2.36
C TYR A 197 1.94 -10.47 -1.55
N VAL A 198 0.97 -11.10 -0.88
CA VAL A 198 1.21 -12.31 -0.07
C VAL A 198 1.82 -13.42 -0.92
N LEU A 199 1.22 -13.71 -2.08
CA LEU A 199 1.71 -14.75 -2.98
C LEU A 199 3.09 -14.44 -3.55
N LEU A 200 3.32 -13.20 -3.97
CA LEU A 200 4.61 -12.79 -4.52
C LEU A 200 5.72 -12.86 -3.46
N ARG A 201 5.44 -12.38 -2.26
CA ARG A 201 6.39 -12.39 -1.15
C ARG A 201 6.73 -13.81 -0.70
N GLN A 202 5.71 -14.66 -0.59
CA GLN A 202 5.90 -16.06 -0.23
C GLN A 202 6.76 -16.79 -1.28
N LEU A 203 6.47 -16.59 -2.57
CA LEU A 203 7.25 -17.15 -3.65
C LEU A 203 8.73 -16.73 -3.55
N TRP A 204 8.99 -15.45 -3.30
CA TRP A 204 10.35 -14.94 -3.12
C TRP A 204 11.07 -15.62 -1.96
N CYS A 205 10.42 -15.75 -0.80
CA CYS A 205 10.99 -16.40 0.37
C CYS A 205 11.27 -17.89 0.14
N MET A 206 10.35 -18.60 -0.57
CA MET A 206 10.55 -20.01 -0.94
C MET A 206 11.78 -20.18 -1.84
N VAL A 207 11.92 -19.34 -2.86
CA VAL A 207 13.09 -19.38 -3.77
C VAL A 207 14.38 -19.08 -2.99
N SER A 208 14.35 -18.05 -2.12
CA SER A 208 15.50 -17.71 -1.28
C SER A 208 15.90 -18.85 -0.33
N TYR A 209 14.93 -19.54 0.26
CA TYR A 209 15.19 -20.68 1.13
C TYR A 209 15.84 -21.86 0.40
N VAL A 210 15.36 -22.15 -0.83
CA VAL A 210 15.90 -23.24 -1.64
C VAL A 210 17.34 -22.97 -2.09
N MET A 211 17.66 -21.72 -2.39
CA MET A 211 18.98 -21.32 -2.91
C MET A 211 20.04 -21.05 -1.83
N GLY A 212 19.63 -20.84 -0.59
CA GLY A 212 20.63 -20.43 0.41
C GLY A 212 20.52 -20.90 1.74
#